data_c0752aef8c75b06bc2ddf8e2331e316a
#
_entry.id   c0752aef8c75b06bc2ddf8e2331e316a
#
_cell.length_a   1.000
_cell.length_b   1.000
_cell.length_c   1.000
_cell.angle_alpha   90.00
_cell.angle_beta   90.00
_cell.angle_gamma   90.00
#
_symmetry.space_group_name_H-M   'P 1'
#
loop_
_entity.id
_entity.type
_entity.pdbx_description
1 polymer ?
#
loop_
_entity_poly.entity_id
_entity_poly.type
_entity_poly.pdbx_seq_one_letter_code
_entity_poly.pdbx_strand_id
1 'polypeptide(L)'
;LNFGCDKSEAVFGSAIVDTRDLGLRKFQSYISSYFKHVADLKDDRLLVLTADLVVENAIDVYLSVIMPSYENQLSENKEFTQYLKIEVAKALKFSPSRFFESANVIRQVRNIFAHNLDIKKFSQLEPKFLRQIDEALASYGHRIRVREKTSQKFKNLTLFTTMGLTMYLTNLRMLNSFLRSENFTNIMMKSLQEDEKKK
;
A
#
# COMPACT_ATOMS: atom_id res chain seq x y z
N LEU A 1 40.48 -16.41 23.11
CA LEU A 1 39.22 -16.73 22.40
C LEU A 1 38.83 -15.56 21.54
N ASN A 2 39.26 -15.58 20.25
CA ASN A 2 38.92 -14.59 19.24
C ASN A 2 37.52 -14.90 18.72
N PHE A 3 36.54 -14.06 19.02
CA PHE A 3 35.26 -14.04 18.33
C PHE A 3 35.44 -13.28 17.03
N GLY A 4 35.59 -14.03 15.94
CA GLY A 4 35.55 -13.47 14.59
C GLY A 4 34.17 -12.86 14.32
N CYS A 5 34.13 -11.56 14.13
CA CYS A 5 32.95 -10.83 13.66
C CYS A 5 32.68 -11.29 12.22
N ASP A 6 31.60 -12.03 12.04
CA ASP A 6 31.22 -12.59 10.75
C ASP A 6 30.79 -11.46 9.79
N LYS A 7 31.60 -11.24 8.74
CA LYS A 7 31.36 -10.22 7.71
C LYS A 7 30.15 -10.54 6.81
N SER A 8 29.47 -11.68 7.04
CA SER A 8 28.32 -12.10 6.23
C SER A 8 27.05 -11.29 6.48
N GLU A 9 26.87 -10.73 7.69
CA GLU A 9 25.67 -9.92 8.00
C GLU A 9 25.61 -8.57 7.28
N ALA A 10 26.77 -7.95 7.00
CA ALA A 10 26.81 -6.65 6.34
C ALA A 10 26.45 -6.73 4.84
N VAL A 11 26.74 -7.87 4.20
CA VAL A 11 26.43 -8.09 2.76
C VAL A 11 24.94 -8.38 2.56
N PHE A 12 24.31 -9.11 3.49
CA PHE A 12 22.87 -9.40 3.44
C PHE A 12 22.00 -8.14 3.60
N GLY A 13 22.41 -7.22 4.46
CA GLY A 13 21.67 -5.97 4.70
C GLY A 13 21.61 -5.05 3.48
N SER A 14 22.68 -4.92 2.70
CA SER A 14 22.74 -4.05 1.53
C SER A 14 21.99 -4.62 0.31
N ALA A 15 22.09 -5.93 0.08
CA ALA A 15 21.39 -6.60 -1.03
C ALA A 15 19.87 -6.58 -0.86
N ILE A 16 19.35 -6.76 0.37
CA ILE A 16 17.92 -6.71 0.67
C ILE A 16 17.35 -5.29 0.45
N VAL A 17 18.12 -4.26 0.77
CA VAL A 17 17.69 -2.86 0.54
C VAL A 17 17.57 -2.56 -0.95
N ASP A 18 18.47 -3.06 -1.77
CA ASP A 18 18.52 -2.76 -3.21
C ASP A 18 17.38 -3.47 -3.99
N THR A 19 17.07 -4.72 -3.64
CA THR A 19 15.97 -5.45 -4.27
C THR A 19 14.59 -4.86 -3.95
N ARG A 20 14.38 -4.38 -2.71
CA ARG A 20 13.15 -3.70 -2.29
C ARG A 20 13.00 -2.34 -2.96
N ASP A 21 14.10 -1.64 -3.23
CA ASP A 21 14.13 -0.38 -3.98
C ASP A 21 13.66 -0.59 -5.42
N LEU A 22 14.16 -1.61 -6.05
CA LEU A 22 13.78 -1.97 -7.40
C LEU A 22 12.28 -2.35 -7.47
N GLY A 23 11.77 -3.07 -6.46
CA GLY A 23 10.35 -3.43 -6.34
C GLY A 23 9.43 -2.20 -6.24
N LEU A 24 9.77 -1.24 -5.39
CA LEU A 24 8.96 -0.03 -5.22
C LEU A 24 8.97 0.85 -6.48
N ARG A 25 10.12 1.02 -7.15
CA ARG A 25 10.20 1.77 -8.43
C ARG A 25 9.41 1.10 -9.55
N LYS A 26 9.52 -0.22 -9.68
CA LYS A 26 8.72 -1.00 -10.64
C LYS A 26 7.22 -0.84 -10.36
N PHE A 27 6.83 -0.87 -9.09
CA PHE A 27 5.45 -0.68 -8.70
C PHE A 27 4.94 0.75 -8.98
N GLN A 28 5.73 1.79 -8.73
CA GLN A 28 5.39 3.17 -9.08
C GLN A 28 5.19 3.36 -10.59
N SER A 29 6.07 2.75 -11.40
CA SER A 29 5.92 2.74 -12.86
C SER A 29 4.66 2.00 -13.29
N TYR A 30 4.36 0.87 -12.65
CA TYR A 30 3.14 0.10 -12.89
C TYR A 30 1.87 0.88 -12.57
N ILE A 31 1.82 1.56 -11.40
CA ILE A 31 0.68 2.42 -11.03
C ILE A 31 0.48 3.54 -12.06
N SER A 32 1.56 4.21 -12.48
CA SER A 32 1.48 5.28 -13.46
C SER A 32 0.92 4.79 -14.79
N SER A 33 1.36 3.63 -15.27
CA SER A 33 0.85 2.97 -16.46
C SER A 33 -0.64 2.58 -16.30
N TYR A 34 -0.99 2.00 -15.15
CA TYR A 34 -2.37 1.61 -14.84
C TYR A 34 -3.33 2.80 -14.96
N PHE A 35 -3.03 3.92 -14.28
CA PHE A 35 -3.95 5.06 -14.30
C PHE A 35 -4.07 5.70 -15.68
N LYS A 36 -3.03 5.65 -16.49
CA LYS A 36 -3.09 6.07 -17.89
C LYS A 36 -4.06 5.21 -18.70
N HIS A 37 -4.05 3.90 -18.51
CA HIS A 37 -4.95 2.98 -19.20
C HIS A 37 -6.38 3.00 -18.63
N VAL A 38 -6.52 3.07 -17.31
CA VAL A 38 -7.83 3.07 -16.61
C VAL A 38 -8.62 4.34 -16.88
N ALA A 39 -7.96 5.46 -17.13
CA ALA A 39 -8.66 6.72 -17.48
C ALA A 39 -9.66 6.52 -18.62
N ASP A 40 -9.31 5.70 -19.61
CA ASP A 40 -10.08 5.48 -20.83
C ASP A 40 -11.05 4.30 -20.74
N LEU A 41 -11.02 3.50 -19.65
CA LEU A 41 -11.94 2.38 -19.47
C LEU A 41 -13.38 2.85 -19.31
N LYS A 42 -14.25 2.37 -20.21
CA LYS A 42 -15.70 2.62 -20.20
C LYS A 42 -16.49 1.46 -19.60
N ASP A 43 -15.90 0.27 -19.56
CA ASP A 43 -16.51 -0.93 -18.99
C ASP A 43 -16.29 -0.95 -17.47
N ASP A 44 -17.38 -0.87 -16.70
CA ASP A 44 -17.34 -0.81 -15.25
C ASP A 44 -16.79 -2.11 -14.64
N ARG A 45 -17.08 -3.28 -15.26
CA ARG A 45 -16.58 -4.56 -14.78
C ARG A 45 -15.07 -4.67 -14.95
N LEU A 46 -14.57 -4.34 -16.13
CA LEU A 46 -13.14 -4.34 -16.39
C LEU A 46 -12.42 -3.34 -15.47
N LEU A 47 -13.00 -2.15 -15.26
CA LEU A 47 -12.50 -1.16 -14.32
C LEU A 47 -12.35 -1.74 -12.91
N VAL A 48 -13.40 -2.40 -12.40
CA VAL A 48 -13.42 -2.95 -11.04
C VAL A 48 -12.39 -4.07 -10.88
N LEU A 49 -12.31 -5.01 -11.82
CA LEU A 49 -11.35 -6.11 -11.77
C LEU A 49 -9.90 -5.61 -11.84
N THR A 50 -9.64 -4.64 -12.71
CA THR A 50 -8.30 -4.07 -12.86
C THR A 50 -7.91 -3.24 -11.64
N ALA A 51 -8.84 -2.49 -11.05
CA ALA A 51 -8.61 -1.71 -9.84
C ALA A 51 -8.21 -2.61 -8.64
N ASP A 52 -8.91 -3.73 -8.48
CA ASP A 52 -8.61 -4.68 -7.42
C ASP A 52 -7.21 -5.29 -7.52
N LEU A 53 -6.80 -5.69 -8.74
CA LEU A 53 -5.45 -6.20 -8.99
C LEU A 53 -4.36 -5.17 -8.61
N VAL A 54 -4.58 -3.90 -8.91
CA VAL A 54 -3.62 -2.84 -8.55
C VAL A 54 -3.55 -2.63 -7.05
N VAL A 55 -4.68 -2.65 -6.37
CA VAL A 55 -4.72 -2.51 -4.91
C VAL A 55 -4.10 -3.73 -4.24
N GLU A 56 -4.36 -4.94 -4.72
CA GLU A 56 -3.72 -6.16 -4.21
C GLU A 56 -2.20 -6.09 -4.35
N ASN A 57 -1.69 -5.72 -5.53
CA ASN A 57 -0.26 -5.52 -5.73
C ASN A 57 0.33 -4.43 -4.82
N ALA A 58 -0.42 -3.35 -4.53
CA ALA A 58 0.02 -2.32 -3.59
C ALA A 58 0.18 -2.88 -2.17
N ILE A 59 -0.75 -3.74 -1.75
CA ILE A 59 -0.70 -4.40 -0.44
C ILE A 59 0.45 -5.41 -0.39
N ASP A 60 0.69 -6.17 -1.45
CA ASP A 60 1.81 -7.11 -1.53
C ASP A 60 3.16 -6.39 -1.40
N VAL A 61 3.34 -5.27 -2.12
CA VAL A 61 4.53 -4.42 -1.98
C VAL A 61 4.63 -3.85 -0.57
N TYR A 62 3.52 -3.41 0.03
CA TYR A 62 3.50 -2.92 1.40
C TYR A 62 3.96 -3.99 2.38
N LEU A 63 3.42 -5.20 2.30
CA LEU A 63 3.75 -6.31 3.18
C LEU A 63 5.20 -6.77 2.97
N SER A 64 5.71 -6.82 1.73
CA SER A 64 7.09 -7.21 1.45
C SER A 64 8.12 -6.23 2.03
N VAL A 65 7.78 -4.95 2.13
CA VAL A 65 8.65 -3.94 2.77
C VAL A 65 8.64 -4.05 4.29
N ILE A 66 7.47 -4.30 4.89
CA ILE A 66 7.31 -4.31 6.35
C ILE A 66 7.63 -5.67 6.96
N MET A 67 7.34 -6.76 6.24
CA MET A 67 7.56 -8.14 6.67
C MET A 67 8.63 -8.79 5.80
N PRO A 68 9.90 -8.83 6.22
CA PRO A 68 11.01 -9.38 5.41
C PRO A 68 10.80 -10.82 4.91
N SER A 69 10.07 -11.63 5.67
CA SER A 69 9.76 -13.03 5.31
C SER A 69 8.52 -13.20 4.43
N TYR A 70 7.84 -12.09 4.06
CA TYR A 70 6.58 -12.14 3.33
C TYR A 70 6.70 -12.85 1.98
N GLU A 71 7.70 -12.45 1.18
CA GLU A 71 7.90 -12.99 -0.17
C GLU A 71 8.20 -14.49 -0.15
N ASN A 72 8.97 -14.95 0.83
CA ASN A 72 9.44 -16.33 0.90
C ASN A 72 8.43 -17.29 1.55
N GLN A 73 7.50 -16.82 2.35
CA GLN A 73 6.64 -17.66 3.17
C GLN A 73 5.15 -17.49 2.89
N LEU A 74 4.70 -16.31 2.54
CA LEU A 74 3.29 -15.97 2.52
C LEU A 74 2.76 -15.55 1.14
N SER A 75 3.59 -14.95 0.27
CA SER A 75 3.13 -14.37 -1.01
C SER A 75 2.54 -15.43 -1.95
N GLU A 76 3.09 -16.65 -1.96
CA GLU A 76 2.67 -17.76 -2.80
C GLU A 76 1.65 -18.70 -2.12
N ASN A 77 1.36 -18.46 -0.84
CA ASN A 77 0.40 -19.28 -0.11
C ASN A 77 -1.03 -18.95 -0.54
N LYS A 78 -1.70 -19.92 -1.18
CA LYS A 78 -3.09 -19.79 -1.65
C LYS A 78 -4.12 -19.52 -0.54
N GLU A 79 -3.81 -19.91 0.70
CA GLU A 79 -4.64 -19.65 1.86
C GLU A 79 -4.50 -18.19 2.35
N PHE A 80 -3.42 -17.50 1.96
CA PHE A 80 -3.18 -16.11 2.30
C PHE A 80 -3.94 -15.19 1.32
N THR A 81 -5.25 -15.21 1.44
CA THR A 81 -6.15 -14.47 0.57
C THR A 81 -5.96 -12.95 0.69
N GLN A 82 -6.41 -12.20 -0.31
CA GLN A 82 -6.38 -10.74 -0.27
C GLN A 82 -7.04 -10.17 1.00
N TYR A 83 -8.11 -10.79 1.50
CA TYR A 83 -8.73 -10.40 2.77
C TYR A 83 -7.74 -10.53 3.93
N LEU A 84 -7.04 -11.65 4.06
CA LEU A 84 -6.05 -11.84 5.12
C LEU A 84 -4.86 -10.89 4.97
N LYS A 85 -4.41 -10.59 3.75
CA LYS A 85 -3.39 -9.59 3.49
C LYS A 85 -3.80 -8.21 4.03
N ILE A 86 -5.04 -7.79 3.77
CA ILE A 86 -5.60 -6.53 4.29
C ILE A 86 -5.63 -6.52 5.81
N GLU A 87 -6.14 -7.59 6.44
CA GLU A 87 -6.25 -7.65 7.91
C GLU A 87 -4.88 -7.69 8.60
N VAL A 88 -3.90 -8.43 8.05
CA VAL A 88 -2.54 -8.42 8.56
C VAL A 88 -1.91 -7.04 8.43
N ALA A 89 -2.02 -6.42 7.26
CA ALA A 89 -1.49 -5.08 7.03
C ALA A 89 -2.10 -4.03 7.97
N LYS A 90 -3.40 -4.15 8.25
CA LYS A 90 -4.13 -3.30 9.22
C LYS A 90 -3.67 -3.56 10.66
N ALA A 91 -3.47 -4.83 11.04
CA ALA A 91 -3.04 -5.21 12.38
C ALA A 91 -1.63 -4.72 12.71
N LEU A 92 -0.76 -4.58 11.73
CA LEU A 92 0.61 -4.05 11.90
C LEU A 92 0.64 -2.58 12.31
N LYS A 93 -0.43 -1.81 12.09
CA LYS A 93 -0.59 -0.39 12.50
C LYS A 93 0.50 0.57 12.02
N PHE A 94 1.28 0.20 11.03
CA PHE A 94 2.34 1.05 10.48
C PHE A 94 1.81 2.13 9.53
N SER A 95 0.57 2.03 9.05
CA SER A 95 -0.04 3.05 8.21
C SER A 95 -1.49 3.33 8.62
N PRO A 96 -2.07 4.48 8.22
CA PRO A 96 -3.45 4.81 8.53
C PRO A 96 -4.44 3.73 8.05
N SER A 97 -5.38 3.34 8.91
CA SER A 97 -6.37 2.27 8.66
C SER A 97 -7.22 2.53 7.41
N ARG A 98 -7.47 3.81 7.10
CA ARG A 98 -8.28 4.21 5.94
C ARG A 98 -7.81 3.61 4.61
N PHE A 99 -6.50 3.36 4.42
CA PHE A 99 -6.00 2.73 3.20
C PHE A 99 -6.48 1.29 3.08
N PHE A 100 -6.47 0.55 4.18
CA PHE A 100 -6.90 -0.84 4.21
C PHE A 100 -8.42 -0.97 4.21
N GLU A 101 -9.14 -0.05 4.84
CA GLU A 101 -10.60 0.04 4.77
C GLU A 101 -11.06 0.29 3.34
N SER A 102 -10.41 1.22 2.63
CA SER A 102 -10.67 1.48 1.22
C SER A 102 -10.34 0.29 0.33
N ALA A 103 -9.21 -0.39 0.58
CA ALA A 103 -8.85 -1.61 -0.12
C ALA A 103 -9.93 -2.71 0.07
N ASN A 104 -10.47 -2.84 1.28
CA ASN A 104 -11.56 -3.79 1.55
C ASN A 104 -12.85 -3.42 0.81
N VAL A 105 -13.19 -2.14 0.70
CA VAL A 105 -14.34 -1.68 -0.12
C VAL A 105 -14.14 -2.05 -1.59
N ILE A 106 -12.95 -1.81 -2.15
CA ILE A 106 -12.62 -2.16 -3.54
C ILE A 106 -12.75 -3.67 -3.76
N ARG A 107 -12.20 -4.49 -2.85
CA ARG A 107 -12.33 -5.95 -2.87
C ARG A 107 -13.79 -6.42 -2.81
N GLN A 108 -14.62 -5.84 -1.93
CA GLN A 108 -16.03 -6.19 -1.83
C GLN A 108 -16.80 -5.87 -3.12
N VAL A 109 -16.57 -4.71 -3.70
CA VAL A 109 -17.17 -4.33 -5.00
C VAL A 109 -16.71 -5.29 -6.10
N ARG A 110 -15.41 -5.63 -6.14
CA ARG A 110 -14.89 -6.62 -7.09
C ARG A 110 -15.57 -7.98 -6.96
N ASN A 111 -15.77 -8.47 -5.73
CA ASN A 111 -16.41 -9.75 -5.52
C ASN A 111 -17.84 -9.76 -6.07
N ILE A 112 -18.60 -8.68 -5.93
CA ILE A 112 -19.93 -8.55 -6.51
C ILE A 112 -19.87 -8.65 -8.03
N PHE A 113 -18.98 -7.90 -8.69
CA PHE A 113 -18.84 -7.92 -10.13
C PHE A 113 -18.29 -9.26 -10.65
N ALA A 114 -17.43 -9.96 -9.89
CA ALA A 114 -16.86 -11.23 -10.28
C ALA A 114 -17.85 -12.40 -10.18
N HIS A 115 -18.66 -12.43 -9.11
CA HIS A 115 -19.54 -13.55 -8.79
C HIS A 115 -20.96 -13.38 -9.31
N ASN A 116 -21.36 -12.16 -9.71
CA ASN A 116 -22.67 -11.90 -10.27
C ASN A 116 -22.56 -11.43 -11.73
N LEU A 117 -22.85 -12.33 -12.66
CA LEU A 117 -22.72 -12.07 -14.11
C LEU A 117 -23.72 -11.03 -14.62
N ASP A 118 -24.84 -10.81 -13.91
CA ASP A 118 -25.87 -9.84 -14.29
C ASP A 118 -25.47 -8.40 -13.94
N ILE A 119 -24.55 -8.22 -12.99
CA ILE A 119 -24.05 -6.89 -12.60
C ILE A 119 -22.92 -6.49 -13.53
N LYS A 120 -23.21 -5.53 -14.43
CA LYS A 120 -22.27 -5.00 -15.42
C LYS A 120 -21.95 -3.53 -15.20
N LYS A 121 -22.75 -2.81 -14.40
CA LYS A 121 -22.64 -1.37 -14.18
C LYS A 121 -22.74 -1.02 -12.71
N PHE A 122 -22.06 0.04 -12.28
CA PHE A 122 -22.17 0.56 -10.91
C PHE A 122 -23.61 0.92 -10.50
N SER A 123 -24.46 1.33 -11.46
CA SER A 123 -25.87 1.65 -11.21
C SER A 123 -26.70 0.45 -10.75
N GLN A 124 -26.19 -0.77 -10.90
CA GLN A 124 -26.83 -2.01 -10.48
C GLN A 124 -26.38 -2.48 -9.10
N LEU A 125 -25.40 -1.80 -8.49
CA LEU A 125 -24.96 -2.09 -7.13
C LEU A 125 -26.03 -1.66 -6.13
N GLU A 126 -26.11 -2.42 -5.03
CA GLU A 126 -26.93 -2.04 -3.88
C GLU A 126 -26.48 -0.68 -3.30
N PRO A 127 -27.41 0.17 -2.83
CA PRO A 127 -27.09 1.49 -2.29
C PRO A 127 -26.04 1.50 -1.17
N LYS A 128 -25.94 0.41 -0.42
CA LYS A 128 -24.93 0.26 0.65
C LYS A 128 -23.50 0.35 0.13
N PHE A 129 -23.21 -0.27 -1.05
CA PHE A 129 -21.86 -0.25 -1.63
C PHE A 129 -21.52 1.12 -2.22
N LEU A 130 -22.52 1.80 -2.78
CA LEU A 130 -22.33 3.18 -3.27
C LEU A 130 -21.99 4.11 -2.11
N ARG A 131 -22.66 3.98 -0.97
CA ARG A 131 -22.34 4.74 0.25
C ARG A 131 -20.94 4.42 0.78
N GLN A 132 -20.54 3.15 0.81
CA GLN A 132 -19.20 2.76 1.25
C GLN A 132 -18.08 3.38 0.39
N ILE A 133 -18.30 3.47 -0.94
CA ILE A 133 -17.37 4.17 -1.85
C ILE A 133 -17.29 5.66 -1.46
N ASP A 134 -18.43 6.30 -1.20
CA ASP A 134 -18.50 7.71 -0.85
C ASP A 134 -17.84 7.99 0.52
N GLU A 135 -18.11 7.16 1.52
CA GLU A 135 -17.51 7.25 2.86
C GLU A 135 -16.00 7.05 2.82
N ALA A 136 -15.53 6.06 2.05
CA ALA A 136 -14.10 5.81 1.85
C ALA A 136 -13.42 7.00 1.18
N LEU A 137 -14.00 7.60 0.16
CA LEU A 137 -13.48 8.82 -0.49
C LEU A 137 -13.46 10.02 0.47
N ALA A 138 -14.51 10.18 1.27
CA ALA A 138 -14.59 11.25 2.26
C ALA A 138 -13.46 11.15 3.30
N SER A 139 -13.01 9.93 3.66
CA SER A 139 -11.90 9.70 4.59
C SER A 139 -10.56 10.28 4.10
N TYR A 140 -10.42 10.51 2.79
CA TYR A 140 -9.27 11.18 2.17
C TYR A 140 -9.45 12.71 2.05
N GLY A 141 -10.56 13.26 2.54
CA GLY A 141 -10.91 14.67 2.35
C GLY A 141 -11.40 15.00 0.94
N HIS A 142 -11.71 14.00 0.13
CA HIS A 142 -12.25 14.23 -1.20
C HIS A 142 -13.68 14.77 -1.13
N ARG A 143 -13.89 15.95 -1.72
CA ARG A 143 -15.23 16.55 -1.83
C ARG A 143 -16.00 15.88 -2.96
N ILE A 144 -16.96 15.04 -2.62
CA ILE A 144 -17.81 14.35 -3.57
C ILE A 144 -18.72 15.39 -4.25
N ARG A 145 -18.64 15.48 -5.57
CA ARG A 145 -19.54 16.33 -6.35
C ARG A 145 -20.85 15.59 -6.61
N VAL A 146 -21.98 16.28 -6.45
CA VAL A 146 -23.34 15.71 -6.63
C VAL A 146 -23.51 15.02 -8.00
N ARG A 147 -22.81 15.50 -9.04
CA ARG A 147 -22.90 14.96 -10.41
C ARG A 147 -21.74 14.02 -10.78
N GLU A 148 -20.88 13.66 -9.83
CA GLU A 148 -19.75 12.77 -10.10
C GLU A 148 -20.25 11.34 -10.33
N LYS A 149 -19.86 10.75 -11.48
CA LYS A 149 -20.21 9.37 -11.81
C LYS A 149 -19.55 8.41 -10.84
N THR A 150 -20.25 7.32 -10.46
CA THR A 150 -19.73 6.30 -9.54
C THR A 150 -18.44 5.65 -10.06
N SER A 151 -18.33 5.43 -11.37
CA SER A 151 -17.08 4.94 -11.98
C SER A 151 -15.90 5.89 -11.74
N GLN A 152 -16.12 7.22 -11.79
CA GLN A 152 -15.06 8.19 -11.49
C GLN A 152 -14.72 8.19 -10.01
N LYS A 153 -15.71 8.13 -9.12
CA LYS A 153 -15.50 7.98 -7.68
C LYS A 153 -14.67 6.73 -7.37
N PHE A 154 -14.97 5.61 -8.01
CA PHE A 154 -14.23 4.36 -7.84
C PHE A 154 -12.78 4.45 -8.36
N LYS A 155 -12.56 5.11 -9.50
CA LYS A 155 -11.21 5.42 -10.00
C LYS A 155 -10.42 6.26 -8.99
N ASN A 156 -11.04 7.31 -8.44
CA ASN A 156 -10.42 8.17 -7.44
C ASN A 156 -10.10 7.41 -6.15
N LEU A 157 -11.02 6.53 -5.69
CA LEU A 157 -10.79 5.68 -4.51
C LEU A 157 -9.57 4.77 -4.72
N THR A 158 -9.49 4.11 -5.87
CA THR A 158 -8.34 3.26 -6.22
C THR A 158 -7.04 4.07 -6.23
N LEU A 159 -7.06 5.25 -6.84
CA LEU A 159 -5.90 6.15 -6.89
C LEU A 159 -5.44 6.56 -5.50
N PHE A 160 -6.34 7.06 -4.64
CA PHE A 160 -5.98 7.49 -3.30
C PHE A 160 -5.48 6.35 -2.42
N THR A 161 -6.07 5.16 -2.55
CA THR A 161 -5.63 3.98 -1.81
C THR A 161 -4.21 3.57 -2.20
N THR A 162 -3.95 3.41 -3.50
CA THR A 162 -2.66 2.95 -4.01
C THR A 162 -1.56 4.00 -3.82
N MET A 163 -1.83 5.26 -4.15
CA MET A 163 -0.88 6.36 -3.92
C MET A 163 -0.60 6.55 -2.45
N GLY A 164 -1.61 6.48 -1.60
CA GLY A 164 -1.46 6.62 -0.16
C GLY A 164 -0.53 5.56 0.42
N LEU A 165 -0.71 4.29 0.07
CA LEU A 165 0.18 3.20 0.47
C LEU A 165 1.61 3.41 -0.04
N THR A 166 1.76 3.79 -1.32
CA THR A 166 3.07 4.01 -1.94
C THR A 166 3.82 5.19 -1.31
N MET A 167 3.15 6.32 -1.10
CA MET A 167 3.75 7.49 -0.46
C MET A 167 4.15 7.18 0.98
N TYR A 168 3.33 6.44 1.69
CA TYR A 168 3.64 6.04 3.06
C TYR A 168 4.90 5.17 3.13
N LEU A 169 5.03 4.18 2.22
CA LEU A 169 6.23 3.36 2.11
C LEU A 169 7.48 4.18 1.77
N THR A 170 7.34 5.15 0.85
CA THR A 170 8.45 6.04 0.49
C THR A 170 8.90 6.88 1.69
N ASN A 171 7.95 7.41 2.47
CA ASN A 171 8.26 8.18 3.68
C ASN A 171 8.94 7.32 4.76
N LEU A 172 8.46 6.08 4.99
CA LEU A 172 9.10 5.15 5.91
C LEU A 172 10.54 4.85 5.52
N ARG A 173 10.81 4.71 4.24
CA ARG A 173 12.17 4.46 3.73
C ARG A 173 13.08 5.66 3.90
N MET A 174 12.61 6.85 3.58
CA MET A 174 13.37 8.08 3.81
C MET A 174 13.70 8.24 5.29
N LEU A 175 12.75 7.96 6.18
CA LEU A 175 12.98 7.99 7.63
C LEU A 175 14.02 6.95 8.04
N ASN A 176 13.91 5.70 7.58
CA ASN A 176 14.90 4.65 7.87
C ASN A 176 16.29 4.99 7.33
N SER A 177 16.39 5.56 6.13
CA SER A 177 17.65 6.01 5.56
C SER A 177 18.27 7.14 6.39
N PHE A 178 17.46 8.10 6.82
CA PHE A 178 17.87 9.19 7.69
C PHE A 178 18.37 8.68 9.06
N LEU A 179 17.60 7.78 9.71
CA LEU A 179 17.97 7.21 11.01
C LEU A 179 19.28 6.39 10.97
N ARG A 180 19.61 5.82 9.81
CA ARG A 180 20.89 5.07 9.59
C ARG A 180 22.01 5.96 9.08
N SER A 181 21.76 7.22 8.80
CA SER A 181 22.78 8.13 8.32
C SER A 181 23.78 8.50 9.45
N GLU A 182 25.05 8.71 9.08
CA GLU A 182 26.06 9.21 10.01
C GLU A 182 25.66 10.54 10.64
N ASN A 183 24.91 11.37 9.90
CA ASN A 183 24.40 12.64 10.41
C ASN A 183 23.46 12.46 11.61
N PHE A 184 22.54 11.49 11.56
CA PHE A 184 21.64 11.20 12.69
C PHE A 184 22.42 10.69 13.90
N THR A 185 23.33 9.75 13.69
CA THR A 185 24.20 9.21 14.75
C THR A 185 25.00 10.33 15.42
N ASN A 186 25.59 11.24 14.62
CA ASN A 186 26.35 12.37 15.13
C ASN A 186 25.49 13.37 15.91
N ILE A 187 24.24 13.63 15.46
CA ILE A 187 23.30 14.49 16.17
C ILE A 187 22.93 13.87 17.53
N MET A 188 22.61 12.58 17.55
CA MET A 188 22.28 11.87 18.79
C MET A 188 23.45 11.83 19.78
N MET A 189 24.65 11.57 19.30
CA MET A 189 25.86 11.56 20.15
C MET A 189 26.15 12.94 20.75
N LYS A 190 25.98 14.02 19.98
CA LYS A 190 26.14 15.38 20.51
C LYS A 190 25.09 15.70 21.58
N SER A 191 23.83 15.36 21.35
CA SER A 191 22.75 15.57 22.31
C SER A 191 23.02 14.83 23.63
N LEU A 192 23.46 13.58 23.59
CA LEU A 192 23.81 12.81 24.78
C LEU A 192 24.99 13.43 25.56
N GLN A 193 26.02 13.90 24.86
CA GLN A 193 27.17 14.58 25.48
C GLN A 193 26.80 15.91 26.13
N GLU A 194 25.83 16.65 25.56
CA GLU A 194 25.33 17.90 26.15
C GLU A 194 24.52 17.66 27.44
N ASP A 195 23.74 16.59 27.46
CA ASP A 195 22.96 16.21 28.65
C ASP A 195 23.84 15.68 29.79
N GLU A 196 24.95 15.01 29.49
CA GLU A 196 25.94 14.60 30.49
C GLU A 196 26.68 15.79 31.12
N LYS A 197 26.92 16.87 30.34
CA LYS A 197 27.59 18.08 30.86
C LYS A 197 26.68 18.95 31.74
N LYS A 198 25.36 18.72 31.72
CA LYS A 198 24.38 19.45 32.54
C LYS A 198 24.07 18.80 33.88
N LYS A 199 24.56 17.59 34.10
CA LYS A 199 24.52 16.87 35.38
C LYS A 199 25.79 17.09 36.22
#